data_3b23f4e9aacb227c8fa299c9036d404c
#
_entry.id   3b23f4e9aacb227c8fa299c9036d404c
#
_cell.length_a   1.000
_cell.length_b   1.000
_cell.length_c   1.000
_cell.angle_alpha   90.00
_cell.angle_beta   90.00
_cell.angle_gamma   90.00
#
_symmetry.space_group_name_H-M   'P 1'
#
loop_
_entity.id
_entity.type
_entity.pdbx_description
1 polymer ?
#
loop_
_entity_poly.entity_id
_entity_poly.type
_entity_poly.pdbx_seq_one_letter_code
_entity_poly.pdbx_strand_id
1 'polypeptide(L)'
;DYQDFHLSEDQTDKIFCWLQENKHKELHRLIRIDYKLKRQDSTKTLLIKSEQLLRIEEQDFAMRPGFGGSAIPVGIDVQVESIDSISEVNMDFTMTLYLRHYWKDERLSFPSHTNQSRTFDSRLVKKIWVPDVFFVHSKRSFIHDTTMENIMLRVYPDGNILYSVRVTVTALCSMDFSSFPLDTQNCSLELESYAYNENDLMLYWKNGNDSLRTDEIVLSQFFIEHFHASSGLAFYSSTGWYNRLFINFILRRHIFFFMLQTYFPTMLMVVLSWVSFWIDRRAVPARVSLGITTVLTMSTIITGVSSSMPQVSYVKAVDIYLWTSFLFVFLSVIEYAAVNYCTTLEEMRKMRRGKIPSTFNASQAMAFDGCFHDNDIELTTFPRIAPALTSDPLTAPSPNSDLRLPEGTRLRRQRSVRENVELLVNNSYMIDSYSRLAFPLSYLLFNTVYWSLYC
;
A
#
# COMPACT_ATOMS: atom_id res chain seq x y z
N ASP A 1 5.40 35.21 84.71
CA ASP A 1 4.17 34.86 83.95
C ASP A 1 4.51 33.94 82.84
N TYR A 2 4.42 32.60 83.13
CA TYR A 2 4.47 31.55 82.16
C TYR A 2 3.06 31.40 81.63
N GLN A 3 2.82 31.79 80.40
CA GLN A 3 1.58 31.40 79.67
C GLN A 3 1.80 30.03 79.06
N ASP A 4 1.14 29.03 79.61
CA ASP A 4 1.03 27.69 78.98
C ASP A 4 0.26 27.79 77.67
N PHE A 5 0.98 27.61 76.58
CA PHE A 5 0.41 27.48 75.25
C PHE A 5 -0.11 26.04 75.07
N HIS A 6 -1.39 25.81 75.42
CA HIS A 6 -2.08 24.59 75.09
C HIS A 6 -2.38 24.55 73.57
N LEU A 7 -1.52 23.91 72.79
CA LEU A 7 -1.87 23.51 71.43
C LEU A 7 -2.97 22.45 71.46
N SER A 8 -4.02 22.62 70.70
CA SER A 8 -5.06 21.60 70.57
C SER A 8 -4.45 20.33 69.93
N GLU A 9 -4.93 19.19 70.32
CA GLU A 9 -4.47 17.87 69.84
C GLU A 9 -4.44 17.77 68.31
N ASP A 10 -5.36 18.39 67.59
CA ASP A 10 -5.44 18.50 66.11
C ASP A 10 -4.30 19.35 65.50
N GLN A 11 -3.73 20.32 66.23
CA GLN A 11 -2.60 21.09 65.79
C GLN A 11 -1.25 20.35 65.96
N THR A 12 -1.13 19.57 67.01
CA THR A 12 0.04 18.73 67.29
C THR A 12 0.14 17.59 66.25
N ASP A 13 -0.97 16.97 65.86
CA ASP A 13 -0.98 15.93 64.86
C ASP A 13 -0.66 16.45 63.46
N LYS A 14 -1.12 17.65 63.13
CA LYS A 14 -0.77 18.31 61.84
C LYS A 14 0.71 18.69 61.78
N ILE A 15 1.30 19.18 62.87
CA ILE A 15 2.72 19.51 62.96
C ILE A 15 3.54 18.20 62.89
N PHE A 16 3.10 17.13 63.57
CA PHE A 16 3.80 15.86 63.55
C PHE A 16 3.77 15.21 62.14
N CYS A 17 2.64 15.26 61.48
CA CYS A 17 2.49 14.78 60.09
C CYS A 17 3.35 15.60 59.11
N TRP A 18 3.39 16.93 59.25
CA TRP A 18 4.22 17.83 58.46
C TRP A 18 5.73 17.58 58.66
N LEU A 19 6.14 17.38 59.94
CA LEU A 19 7.52 17.05 60.27
C LEU A 19 7.94 15.68 59.76
N GLN A 20 7.06 14.70 59.81
CA GLN A 20 7.31 13.35 59.29
C GLN A 20 7.40 13.32 57.76
N GLU A 21 6.53 14.06 57.08
CA GLU A 21 6.56 14.20 55.63
C GLU A 21 7.81 14.96 55.11
N ASN A 22 8.21 16.03 55.81
CA ASN A 22 9.44 16.75 55.47
C ASN A 22 10.71 15.95 55.79
N LYS A 23 10.71 15.19 56.89
CA LYS A 23 11.82 14.30 57.23
C LYS A 23 11.97 13.17 56.20
N HIS A 24 10.87 12.69 55.67
CA HIS A 24 10.87 11.69 54.60
C HIS A 24 11.35 12.28 53.26
N LYS A 25 10.94 13.48 52.92
CA LYS A 25 11.41 14.21 51.73
C LYS A 25 12.91 14.55 51.81
N GLU A 26 13.39 15.00 52.93
CA GLU A 26 14.82 15.28 53.16
C GLU A 26 15.67 13.99 53.17
N LEU A 27 15.17 12.93 53.76
CA LEU A 27 15.83 11.60 53.72
C LEU A 27 15.94 11.06 52.30
N HIS A 28 14.84 11.13 51.50
CA HIS A 28 14.87 10.76 50.07
C HIS A 28 15.81 11.64 49.27
N ARG A 29 15.92 12.94 49.60
CA ARG A 29 16.83 13.86 48.90
C ARG A 29 18.29 13.53 49.26
N LEU A 30 18.61 13.25 50.51
CA LEU A 30 19.93 12.82 50.95
C LEU A 30 20.34 11.46 50.39
N ILE A 31 19.42 10.49 50.36
CA ILE A 31 19.65 9.17 49.73
C ILE A 31 19.92 9.34 48.24
N ARG A 32 19.16 10.19 47.56
CA ARG A 32 19.36 10.47 46.12
C ARG A 32 20.68 11.15 45.84
N ILE A 33 21.13 12.06 46.73
CA ILE A 33 22.42 12.73 46.63
C ILE A 33 23.56 11.74 46.90
N ASP A 34 23.46 10.92 47.93
CA ASP A 34 24.47 9.91 48.27
C ASP A 34 24.57 8.83 47.16
N TYR A 35 23.44 8.44 46.59
CA TYR A 35 23.41 7.51 45.44
C TYR A 35 24.03 8.13 44.18
N LYS A 36 23.80 9.41 43.91
CA LYS A 36 24.46 10.14 42.82
C LYS A 36 25.95 10.29 43.04
N LEU A 37 26.38 10.66 44.25
CA LEU A 37 27.80 10.79 44.60
C LEU A 37 28.52 9.46 44.51
N LYS A 38 27.99 8.40 45.11
CA LYS A 38 28.57 7.04 45.01
C LYS A 38 28.63 6.54 43.59
N ARG A 39 27.61 6.81 42.76
CA ARG A 39 27.59 6.42 41.36
C ARG A 39 28.63 7.20 40.54
N GLN A 40 28.82 8.50 40.84
CA GLN A 40 29.77 9.33 40.13
C GLN A 40 31.22 8.98 40.51
N ASP A 41 31.51 8.67 41.78
CA ASP A 41 32.83 8.24 42.20
C ASP A 41 33.16 6.83 41.73
N SER A 42 32.20 5.90 41.78
CA SER A 42 32.42 4.53 41.30
C SER A 42 32.59 4.47 39.77
N THR A 43 31.87 5.37 39.02
CA THR A 43 32.05 5.49 37.58
C THR A 43 33.38 6.13 37.20
N LYS A 44 33.82 7.14 37.94
CA LYS A 44 35.11 7.80 37.71
C LYS A 44 36.30 6.84 38.02
N THR A 45 36.20 6.07 39.10
CA THR A 45 37.19 5.06 39.44
C THR A 45 37.21 3.90 38.45
N LEU A 46 36.05 3.47 37.93
CA LEU A 46 35.97 2.43 36.90
C LEU A 46 36.50 2.91 35.55
N LEU A 47 36.26 4.15 35.15
CA LEU A 47 36.78 4.75 33.92
C LEU A 47 38.31 4.83 33.95
N ILE A 48 38.87 5.31 35.05
CA ILE A 48 40.34 5.37 35.28
C ILE A 48 40.95 3.94 35.23
N LYS A 49 40.25 2.98 35.83
CA LYS A 49 40.71 1.59 35.85
C LYS A 49 40.58 0.89 34.48
N SER A 50 39.53 1.17 33.71
CA SER A 50 39.36 0.59 32.39
C SER A 50 40.34 1.18 31.37
N GLU A 51 40.60 2.47 31.43
CA GLU A 51 41.60 3.15 30.59
C GLU A 51 43.04 2.65 30.89
N GLN A 52 43.39 2.52 32.20
CA GLN A 52 44.67 1.94 32.60
C GLN A 52 44.79 0.47 32.22
N LEU A 53 43.69 -0.29 32.35
CA LEU A 53 43.69 -1.70 32.01
C LEU A 53 43.95 -1.98 30.54
N LEU A 54 43.33 -1.17 29.67
CA LEU A 54 43.40 -1.29 28.22
C LEU A 54 44.50 -0.40 27.60
N ARG A 55 45.28 0.32 28.41
CA ARG A 55 46.39 1.21 27.97
C ARG A 55 45.94 2.20 26.88
N ILE A 56 44.70 2.74 26.96
CA ILE A 56 44.12 3.57 25.95
C ILE A 56 44.91 4.86 25.74
N GLU A 57 45.51 5.41 26.78
CA GLU A 57 46.33 6.64 26.72
C GLU A 57 47.65 6.45 25.97
N GLU A 58 48.15 5.22 25.89
CA GLU A 58 49.43 4.89 25.25
C GLU A 58 49.27 4.51 23.73
N GLN A 59 48.04 4.33 23.26
CA GLN A 59 47.74 3.82 21.92
C GLN A 59 47.01 4.84 21.08
N ASP A 60 47.35 4.93 19.79
CA ASP A 60 46.56 5.71 18.82
C ASP A 60 45.41 4.85 18.25
N PHE A 61 44.21 5.10 18.74
CA PHE A 61 42.99 4.45 18.28
C PHE A 61 42.29 5.16 17.11
N ALA A 62 42.87 6.26 16.58
CA ALA A 62 42.40 6.84 15.33
C ALA A 62 42.68 5.94 14.12
N MET A 63 43.70 5.11 14.23
CA MET A 63 44.07 4.15 13.17
C MET A 63 43.44 2.77 13.42
N ARG A 64 43.06 2.09 12.32
CA ARG A 64 42.61 0.69 12.40
C ARG A 64 43.67 -0.23 13.00
N PRO A 65 43.29 -1.31 13.65
CA PRO A 65 44.25 -2.34 14.07
C PRO A 65 45.05 -2.86 12.89
N GLY A 66 46.36 -3.10 13.09
CA GLY A 66 47.24 -3.57 12.01
C GLY A 66 47.38 -2.62 10.83
N PHE A 67 47.39 -1.31 11.07
CA PHE A 67 47.58 -0.28 10.05
C PHE A 67 48.82 -0.52 9.20
N GLY A 68 48.68 -0.45 7.86
CA GLY A 68 49.75 -0.77 6.93
C GLY A 68 49.94 -2.28 6.63
N GLY A 69 49.19 -3.14 7.30
CA GLY A 69 49.14 -4.58 7.06
C GLY A 69 47.93 -5.02 6.26
N SER A 70 47.61 -6.32 6.28
CA SER A 70 46.45 -6.90 5.61
C SER A 70 45.11 -6.31 6.09
N ALA A 71 44.05 -6.48 5.30
CA ALA A 71 42.70 -6.10 5.68
C ALA A 71 42.28 -6.74 7.01
N ILE A 72 41.65 -5.94 7.88
CA ILE A 72 41.13 -6.45 9.14
C ILE A 72 39.83 -7.22 8.89
N PRO A 73 39.73 -8.50 9.32
CA PRO A 73 38.49 -9.25 9.18
C PRO A 73 37.52 -8.83 10.29
N VAL A 74 36.33 -8.39 9.85
CA VAL A 74 35.22 -8.01 10.71
C VAL A 74 34.04 -8.93 10.46
N GLY A 75 33.74 -9.80 11.42
CA GLY A 75 32.58 -10.68 11.36
C GLY A 75 31.32 -9.95 11.78
N ILE A 76 30.26 -10.10 11.01
CA ILE A 76 28.94 -9.52 11.30
C ILE A 76 27.97 -10.63 11.69
N ASP A 77 27.16 -10.34 12.69
CA ASP A 77 26.03 -11.15 13.16
C ASP A 77 24.84 -10.21 13.41
N VAL A 78 23.66 -10.56 12.90
CA VAL A 78 22.46 -9.73 13.00
C VAL A 78 21.31 -10.55 13.58
N GLN A 79 20.68 -10.00 14.59
CA GLN A 79 19.42 -10.51 15.10
C GLN A 79 18.35 -9.48 14.85
N VAL A 80 17.36 -9.81 14.02
CA VAL A 80 16.21 -8.96 13.76
C VAL A 80 15.22 -9.11 14.90
N GLU A 81 14.90 -8.01 15.55
CA GLU A 81 13.93 -7.95 16.64
C GLU A 81 12.51 -7.80 16.10
N SER A 82 12.34 -6.86 15.17
CA SER A 82 11.05 -6.58 14.54
C SER A 82 11.21 -5.94 13.16
N ILE A 83 10.19 -6.10 12.33
CA ILE A 83 9.95 -5.25 11.16
C ILE A 83 8.75 -4.38 11.52
N ASP A 84 8.99 -3.09 11.75
CA ASP A 84 8.00 -2.20 12.36
C ASP A 84 6.97 -1.70 11.34
N SER A 85 7.41 -1.39 10.13
CA SER A 85 6.54 -0.92 9.05
C SER A 85 7.12 -1.23 7.68
N ILE A 86 6.22 -1.50 6.73
CA ILE A 86 6.51 -1.58 5.31
C ILE A 86 5.61 -0.55 4.66
N SER A 87 6.20 0.45 3.99
CA SER A 87 5.48 1.55 3.35
C SER A 87 5.59 1.45 1.83
N GLU A 88 4.50 1.08 1.20
CA GLU A 88 4.41 1.01 -0.26
C GLU A 88 4.48 2.40 -0.89
N VAL A 89 3.92 3.42 -0.21
CA VAL A 89 3.89 4.81 -0.71
C VAL A 89 5.30 5.41 -0.72
N ASN A 90 6.08 5.15 0.32
CA ASN A 90 7.44 5.66 0.45
C ASN A 90 8.49 4.74 -0.16
N MET A 91 8.10 3.52 -0.58
CA MET A 91 9.01 2.46 -1.04
C MET A 91 10.13 2.21 -0.03
N ASP A 92 9.78 2.04 1.24
CA ASP A 92 10.71 1.77 2.32
C ASP A 92 10.14 0.80 3.35
N PHE A 93 11.03 0.27 4.16
CA PHE A 93 10.69 -0.54 5.32
C PHE A 93 11.51 -0.10 6.52
N THR A 94 10.95 -0.27 7.70
CA THR A 94 11.63 0.03 8.96
C THR A 94 11.78 -1.26 9.74
N MET A 95 13.00 -1.53 10.22
CA MET A 95 13.27 -2.67 11.08
C MET A 95 14.14 -2.29 12.25
N THR A 96 13.93 -2.97 13.37
CA THR A 96 14.75 -2.89 14.56
C THR A 96 15.59 -4.16 14.69
N LEU A 97 16.88 -3.99 14.87
CA LEU A 97 17.83 -5.11 14.90
C LEU A 97 18.97 -4.90 15.91
N TYR A 98 19.55 -6.00 16.35
CA TYR A 98 20.82 -6.03 17.06
C TYR A 98 21.91 -6.31 16.04
N LEU A 99 22.80 -5.33 15.83
CA LEU A 99 23.96 -5.45 14.95
C LEU A 99 25.20 -5.75 15.79
N ARG A 100 25.83 -6.88 15.55
CA ARG A 100 27.01 -7.34 16.28
C ARG A 100 28.21 -7.40 15.37
N HIS A 101 29.32 -6.78 15.82
CA HIS A 101 30.60 -6.77 15.13
C HIS A 101 31.62 -7.55 15.95
N TYR A 102 32.41 -8.35 15.27
CA TYR A 102 33.48 -9.16 15.84
C TYR A 102 34.78 -8.89 15.11
N TRP A 103 35.76 -8.37 15.82
CA TRP A 103 37.11 -8.17 15.28
C TRP A 103 38.16 -8.42 16.35
N LYS A 104 39.42 -8.45 15.95
CA LYS A 104 40.56 -8.60 16.87
C LYS A 104 41.35 -7.30 16.88
N ASP A 105 41.62 -6.78 18.08
CA ASP A 105 42.53 -5.64 18.30
C ASP A 105 43.52 -6.01 19.41
N GLU A 106 44.76 -6.30 19.01
CA GLU A 106 45.79 -6.73 19.95
C GLU A 106 46.19 -5.66 20.97
N ARG A 107 45.90 -4.37 20.63
CA ARG A 107 46.14 -3.22 21.53
C ARG A 107 45.27 -3.28 22.78
N LEU A 108 44.10 -3.93 22.68
CA LEU A 108 43.14 -4.08 23.78
C LEU A 108 43.26 -5.40 24.53
N SER A 109 44.31 -6.20 24.24
CA SER A 109 44.58 -7.42 24.97
C SER A 109 45.01 -7.14 26.42
N PHE A 110 44.56 -7.95 27.34
CA PHE A 110 44.92 -7.81 28.75
C PHE A 110 45.18 -9.18 29.42
N PRO A 111 46.09 -9.23 30.40
CA PRO A 111 46.39 -10.49 31.10
C PRO A 111 45.19 -10.92 31.95
N SER A 112 44.80 -12.20 31.83
CA SER A 112 43.70 -12.77 32.61
C SER A 112 44.03 -14.21 33.01
N HIS A 113 43.85 -14.55 34.26
CA HIS A 113 44.03 -15.92 34.77
C HIS A 113 42.78 -16.80 34.51
N THR A 114 41.62 -16.21 34.33
CA THR A 114 40.33 -16.91 34.22
C THR A 114 39.80 -16.99 32.80
N ASN A 115 40.48 -16.38 31.84
CA ASN A 115 40.07 -16.28 30.43
C ASN A 115 38.66 -15.64 30.22
N GLN A 116 38.15 -14.96 31.25
CA GLN A 116 36.85 -14.34 31.21
C GLN A 116 36.90 -12.99 30.47
N SER A 117 35.91 -12.77 29.60
CA SER A 117 35.71 -11.49 28.94
C SER A 117 35.23 -10.41 29.93
N ARG A 118 35.52 -9.16 29.62
CA ARG A 118 35.05 -7.99 30.37
C ARG A 118 34.08 -7.18 29.52
N THR A 119 32.95 -6.80 30.11
CA THR A 119 31.96 -5.94 29.48
C THR A 119 32.12 -4.52 29.96
N PHE A 120 32.18 -3.58 29.04
CA PHE A 120 32.41 -2.18 29.30
C PHE A 120 31.18 -1.35 28.91
N ASP A 121 31.07 -0.17 29.48
CA ASP A 121 30.04 0.84 29.22
C ASP A 121 30.22 1.48 27.81
N SER A 122 29.13 1.94 27.19
CA SER A 122 29.11 2.58 25.87
C SER A 122 30.10 3.76 25.75
N ARG A 123 30.43 4.44 26.84
CA ARG A 123 31.37 5.59 26.85
C ARG A 123 32.78 5.21 26.43
N LEU A 124 33.18 3.94 26.63
CA LEU A 124 34.47 3.46 26.20
C LEU A 124 34.57 3.30 24.68
N VAL A 125 33.46 3.03 24.00
CA VAL A 125 33.38 2.88 22.54
C VAL A 125 33.91 4.11 21.82
N LYS A 126 33.70 5.32 22.37
CA LYS A 126 34.17 6.60 21.80
C LYS A 126 35.69 6.78 21.89
N LYS A 127 36.39 5.92 22.64
CA LYS A 127 37.83 6.00 22.88
C LYS A 127 38.64 4.93 22.17
N ILE A 128 37.98 4.00 21.51
CA ILE A 128 38.63 2.91 20.78
C ILE A 128 38.22 2.95 19.31
N TRP A 129 38.97 2.29 18.47
CA TRP A 129 38.60 2.09 17.09
C TRP A 129 37.42 1.10 17.00
N VAL A 130 36.40 1.45 16.23
CA VAL A 130 35.23 0.62 15.92
C VAL A 130 35.05 0.60 14.40
N PRO A 131 34.70 -0.54 13.77
CA PRO A 131 34.37 -0.60 12.37
C PRO A 131 33.24 0.38 12.02
N ASP A 132 33.40 1.13 10.94
CA ASP A 132 32.48 2.18 10.49
C ASP A 132 31.37 1.67 9.56
N VAL A 133 30.75 0.56 9.95
CA VAL A 133 29.69 -0.06 9.14
C VAL A 133 28.44 0.81 9.12
N PHE A 134 27.91 1.03 7.92
CA PHE A 134 26.68 1.79 7.72
C PHE A 134 25.69 1.03 6.82
N PHE A 135 24.43 1.46 6.81
CA PHE A 135 23.39 0.90 5.95
C PHE A 135 23.29 1.71 4.66
N VAL A 136 23.59 1.08 3.53
CA VAL A 136 23.82 1.77 2.23
C VAL A 136 22.61 2.57 1.76
N HIS A 137 21.43 2.00 1.81
CA HIS A 137 20.21 2.62 1.33
C HIS A 137 19.30 3.11 2.46
N SER A 138 19.88 3.46 3.64
CA SER A 138 19.08 3.97 4.74
C SER A 138 18.67 5.42 4.50
N LYS A 139 17.38 5.68 4.68
CA LYS A 139 16.83 7.04 4.73
C LYS A 139 17.00 7.66 6.10
N ARG A 140 16.84 6.83 7.13
CA ARG A 140 16.93 7.23 8.53
C ARG A 140 17.38 6.04 9.37
N SER A 141 18.26 6.29 10.32
CA SER A 141 18.63 5.31 11.34
C SER A 141 18.90 6.00 12.67
N PHE A 142 18.64 5.31 13.77
CA PHE A 142 18.96 5.79 15.10
C PHE A 142 19.28 4.63 16.05
N ILE A 143 20.17 4.91 17.00
CA ILE A 143 20.50 4.00 18.08
C ILE A 143 19.56 4.23 19.23
N HIS A 144 19.03 3.18 19.83
CA HIS A 144 18.20 3.29 21.03
C HIS A 144 19.03 3.71 22.24
N ASP A 145 18.57 4.73 22.96
CA ASP A 145 19.28 5.35 24.08
C ASP A 145 18.47 5.40 25.40
N THR A 146 17.37 4.68 25.45
CA THR A 146 16.53 4.60 26.65
C THR A 146 16.88 3.34 27.48
N THR A 147 17.28 3.46 28.69
CA THR A 147 17.63 4.57 29.60
C THR A 147 19.06 5.06 29.43
N MET A 148 19.88 4.34 28.71
CA MET A 148 21.26 4.58 28.28
C MET A 148 21.40 4.06 26.84
N GLU A 149 22.45 4.51 26.12
CA GLU A 149 22.76 3.97 24.79
C GLU A 149 22.79 2.44 24.82
N ASN A 150 21.97 1.78 23.99
CA ASN A 150 21.88 0.32 23.93
C ASN A 150 23.06 -0.26 23.15
N ILE A 151 24.25 -0.04 23.70
CA ILE A 151 25.53 -0.47 23.17
C ILE A 151 26.23 -1.36 24.20
N MET A 152 26.72 -2.51 23.77
CA MET A 152 27.51 -3.42 24.55
C MET A 152 28.91 -3.56 23.92
N LEU A 153 29.94 -3.30 24.69
CA LEU A 153 31.31 -3.60 24.32
C LEU A 153 31.87 -4.69 25.24
N ARG A 154 32.26 -5.80 24.66
CA ARG A 154 32.88 -6.92 25.37
C ARG A 154 34.25 -7.18 24.78
N VAL A 155 35.28 -7.13 25.64
CA VAL A 155 36.66 -7.39 25.27
C VAL A 155 37.12 -8.67 25.92
N TYR A 156 37.75 -9.54 25.15
CA TYR A 156 38.32 -10.79 25.58
C TYR A 156 39.83 -10.63 25.89
N PRO A 157 40.42 -11.45 26.73
CA PRO A 157 41.84 -11.32 27.09
C PRO A 157 42.80 -11.39 25.91
N ASP A 158 42.44 -12.15 24.88
CA ASP A 158 43.19 -12.34 23.64
C ASP A 158 43.08 -11.17 22.64
N GLY A 159 42.36 -10.10 22.99
CA GLY A 159 42.11 -8.94 22.14
C GLY A 159 40.95 -9.09 21.18
N ASN A 160 40.20 -10.20 21.25
CA ASN A 160 38.92 -10.27 20.50
C ASN A 160 37.88 -9.35 21.11
N ILE A 161 37.11 -8.69 20.24
CA ILE A 161 36.10 -7.69 20.64
C ILE A 161 34.76 -8.11 20.09
N LEU A 162 33.73 -8.00 20.91
CA LEU A 162 32.33 -8.06 20.54
C LEU A 162 31.69 -6.71 20.84
N TYR A 163 31.27 -6.04 19.79
CA TYR A 163 30.48 -4.82 19.83
C TYR A 163 29.08 -5.12 19.35
N SER A 164 28.08 -4.80 20.17
CA SER A 164 26.67 -5.00 19.85
C SER A 164 25.92 -3.70 20.05
N VAL A 165 25.12 -3.32 19.04
CA VAL A 165 24.28 -2.12 19.07
C VAL A 165 22.86 -2.46 18.65
N ARG A 166 21.88 -1.89 19.37
CA ARG A 166 20.47 -1.96 18.98
C ARG A 166 20.13 -0.72 18.16
N VAL A 167 19.71 -0.95 16.92
CA VAL A 167 19.46 0.13 15.96
C VAL A 167 18.15 -0.10 15.22
N THR A 168 17.39 0.99 14.99
CA THR A 168 16.25 0.99 14.07
C THR A 168 16.67 1.69 12.78
N VAL A 169 16.40 1.03 11.66
CA VAL A 169 16.78 1.50 10.34
C VAL A 169 15.54 1.54 9.44
N THR A 170 15.33 2.67 8.80
CA THR A 170 14.39 2.81 7.66
C THR A 170 15.21 2.80 6.39
N ALA A 171 15.04 1.78 5.57
CA ALA A 171 15.79 1.58 4.33
C ALA A 171 14.87 1.54 3.11
N LEU A 172 15.42 1.90 1.96
CA LEU A 172 14.73 1.81 0.68
C LEU A 172 14.52 0.36 0.29
N CYS A 173 13.34 0.07 -0.26
CA CYS A 173 13.05 -1.16 -0.98
C CYS A 173 12.36 -0.80 -2.29
N SER A 174 12.98 -1.14 -3.41
CA SER A 174 12.36 -0.99 -4.72
C SER A 174 11.29 -2.06 -4.89
N MET A 175 10.03 -1.68 -4.74
CA MET A 175 8.87 -2.57 -4.80
C MET A 175 8.28 -2.58 -6.20
N ASP A 176 7.84 -3.76 -6.66
CA ASP A 176 7.09 -3.94 -7.90
C ASP A 176 5.64 -4.33 -7.59
N PHE A 177 4.70 -3.49 -8.02
CA PHE A 177 3.27 -3.67 -7.82
C PHE A 177 2.53 -4.17 -9.05
N SER A 178 3.23 -4.65 -10.08
CA SER A 178 2.61 -5.13 -11.33
C SER A 178 1.57 -6.22 -11.07
N SER A 179 1.85 -7.13 -10.14
CA SER A 179 0.96 -8.23 -9.73
C SER A 179 0.11 -7.92 -8.50
N PHE A 180 0.13 -6.68 -7.98
CA PHE A 180 -0.62 -6.32 -6.78
C PHE A 180 -2.11 -6.68 -6.88
N PRO A 181 -2.74 -7.28 -5.84
CA PRO A 181 -2.25 -7.65 -4.51
C PRO A 181 -1.66 -9.05 -4.37
N LEU A 182 -1.41 -9.74 -5.47
CA LEU A 182 -0.80 -11.06 -5.54
C LEU A 182 0.74 -10.97 -5.67
N ASP A 183 1.31 -9.89 -5.14
CA ASP A 183 2.70 -9.52 -5.27
C ASP A 183 3.59 -10.17 -4.22
N THR A 184 4.81 -10.46 -4.63
CA THR A 184 5.92 -10.85 -3.76
C THR A 184 7.01 -9.80 -3.89
N GLN A 185 7.42 -9.21 -2.77
CA GLN A 185 8.42 -8.14 -2.73
C GLN A 185 9.76 -8.69 -2.27
N ASN A 186 10.82 -8.32 -2.96
CA ASN A 186 12.19 -8.67 -2.56
C ASN A 186 12.88 -7.41 -2.02
N CYS A 187 13.08 -7.39 -0.71
CA CYS A 187 13.76 -6.28 -0.04
C CYS A 187 15.10 -6.76 0.50
N SER A 188 16.09 -5.88 0.47
CA SER A 188 17.40 -6.13 1.06
C SER A 188 17.83 -4.97 1.93
N LEU A 189 18.45 -5.29 3.07
CA LEU A 189 19.20 -4.34 3.87
C LEU A 189 20.69 -4.58 3.63
N GLU A 190 21.40 -3.54 3.19
CA GLU A 190 22.79 -3.64 2.77
C GLU A 190 23.71 -2.96 3.79
N LEU A 191 24.77 -3.66 4.19
CA LEU A 191 25.78 -3.18 5.12
C LEU A 191 27.13 -3.07 4.40
N GLU A 192 27.81 -1.96 4.61
CA GLU A 192 29.10 -1.66 3.99
C GLU A 192 29.93 -0.78 4.94
N SER A 193 31.27 -0.76 4.80
CA SER A 193 32.12 0.24 5.45
C SER A 193 32.12 1.54 4.64
N TYR A 194 32.06 2.69 5.29
CA TYR A 194 32.10 3.97 4.62
C TYR A 194 33.50 4.39 4.19
N ALA A 195 34.49 4.22 5.07
CA ALA A 195 35.85 4.69 4.85
C ALA A 195 36.81 3.62 4.34
N TYR A 196 36.58 2.35 4.68
CA TYR A 196 37.54 1.27 4.44
C TYR A 196 37.12 0.42 3.25
N ASN A 197 37.98 0.36 2.23
CA ASN A 197 37.84 -0.52 1.06
C ASN A 197 38.23 -1.96 1.40
N GLU A 198 38.17 -2.88 0.41
CA GLU A 198 38.45 -4.31 0.61
C GLU A 198 39.91 -4.60 1.06
N ASN A 199 40.86 -3.68 0.78
CA ASN A 199 42.26 -3.82 1.18
C ASN A 199 42.48 -3.48 2.66
N ASP A 200 41.57 -2.70 3.26
CA ASP A 200 41.69 -2.23 4.63
C ASP A 200 40.76 -2.97 5.60
N LEU A 201 39.56 -3.35 5.15
CA LEU A 201 38.57 -3.99 5.99
C LEU A 201 37.81 -5.05 5.18
N MET A 202 37.71 -6.27 5.70
CA MET A 202 36.99 -7.37 5.11
C MET A 202 35.75 -7.70 5.95
N LEU A 203 34.56 -7.35 5.44
CA LEU A 203 33.30 -7.73 6.07
C LEU A 203 32.89 -9.14 5.66
N TYR A 204 32.49 -9.96 6.61
CA TYR A 204 31.98 -11.29 6.36
C TYR A 204 30.92 -11.71 7.39
N TRP A 205 30.06 -12.64 7.02
CA TRP A 205 29.09 -13.24 7.93
C TRP A 205 29.80 -14.23 8.84
N LYS A 206 29.80 -13.98 10.14
CA LYS A 206 30.62 -14.71 11.11
C LYS A 206 30.34 -16.22 11.12
N ASN A 207 29.07 -16.62 11.04
CA ASN A 207 28.61 -18.00 11.04
C ASN A 207 27.89 -18.38 9.73
N GLY A 208 28.22 -17.72 8.62
CA GLY A 208 27.50 -17.90 7.35
C GLY A 208 26.00 -17.55 7.49
N ASN A 209 25.14 -18.44 7.07
CA ASN A 209 23.69 -18.21 7.14
C ASN A 209 23.15 -18.10 8.57
N ASP A 210 23.78 -18.77 9.55
CA ASP A 210 23.38 -18.70 10.95
C ASP A 210 23.72 -17.38 11.64
N SER A 211 24.44 -16.49 10.94
CA SER A 211 24.70 -15.11 11.40
C SER A 211 23.46 -14.24 11.36
N LEU A 212 22.44 -14.66 10.63
CA LEU A 212 21.18 -13.97 10.52
C LEU A 212 20.12 -14.71 11.32
N ARG A 213 19.68 -14.10 12.40
CA ARG A 213 18.66 -14.67 13.29
C ARG A 213 17.43 -13.77 13.29
N THR A 214 16.27 -14.41 13.21
CA THR A 214 14.98 -13.75 13.36
C THR A 214 14.26 -14.38 14.53
N ASP A 215 13.71 -13.54 15.38
CA ASP A 215 12.65 -13.96 16.28
C ASP A 215 11.36 -14.16 15.47
N GLU A 216 10.30 -14.66 16.06
CA GLU A 216 9.03 -14.86 15.37
C GLU A 216 8.44 -13.48 14.97
N ILE A 217 8.68 -13.07 13.71
CA ILE A 217 8.25 -11.78 13.18
C ILE A 217 6.85 -11.93 12.59
N VAL A 218 5.88 -11.28 13.21
CA VAL A 218 4.50 -11.21 12.73
C VAL A 218 4.27 -9.87 12.04
N LEU A 219 3.92 -9.92 10.74
CA LEU A 219 3.56 -8.75 9.94
C LEU A 219 2.06 -8.74 9.67
N SER A 220 1.44 -7.55 9.68
CA SER A 220 -0.01 -7.41 9.48
C SER A 220 -0.46 -7.69 8.05
N GLN A 221 0.35 -7.32 7.05
CA GLN A 221 -0.02 -7.40 5.64
C GLN A 221 0.83 -8.40 4.83
N PHE A 222 1.98 -8.80 5.36
CA PHE A 222 2.92 -9.68 4.70
C PHE A 222 3.28 -10.86 5.58
N PHE A 223 3.80 -11.93 4.99
CA PHE A 223 4.57 -12.95 5.67
C PHE A 223 5.94 -13.08 5.01
N ILE A 224 6.93 -13.47 5.79
CA ILE A 224 8.30 -13.66 5.30
C ILE A 224 8.40 -15.08 4.76
N GLU A 225 8.55 -15.20 3.45
CA GLU A 225 8.68 -16.50 2.79
C GLU A 225 10.10 -17.04 2.91
N HIS A 226 11.10 -16.18 2.66
CA HIS A 226 12.51 -16.50 2.78
C HIS A 226 13.28 -15.35 3.41
N PHE A 227 14.27 -15.73 4.21
CA PHE A 227 15.15 -14.80 4.89
C PHE A 227 16.57 -15.37 4.86
N HIS A 228 17.51 -14.71 4.18
CA HIS A 228 18.86 -15.23 4.02
C HIS A 228 19.91 -14.14 3.93
N ALA A 229 21.13 -14.48 4.38
CA ALA A 229 22.29 -13.64 4.28
C ALA A 229 23.05 -13.93 2.98
N SER A 230 23.58 -12.90 2.34
CA SER A 230 24.50 -13.03 1.22
C SER A 230 25.61 -11.98 1.29
N SER A 231 26.66 -12.13 0.50
CA SER A 231 27.78 -11.19 0.45
C SER A 231 28.17 -10.92 -0.99
N GLY A 232 28.70 -9.74 -1.23
CA GLY A 232 29.15 -9.30 -2.55
C GLY A 232 30.18 -8.19 -2.45
N LEU A 233 30.58 -7.67 -3.60
CA LEU A 233 31.48 -6.53 -3.72
C LEU A 233 30.76 -5.39 -4.43
N ALA A 234 30.95 -4.18 -3.94
CA ALA A 234 30.50 -2.94 -4.58
C ALA A 234 31.71 -2.19 -5.15
N PHE A 235 31.61 -1.71 -6.37
CA PHE A 235 32.68 -0.94 -7.01
C PHE A 235 32.31 0.54 -7.14
N TYR A 236 33.18 1.38 -6.64
CA TYR A 236 33.10 2.82 -6.82
C TYR A 236 34.32 3.31 -7.62
N SER A 237 34.07 4.05 -8.68
CA SER A 237 35.12 4.48 -9.61
C SER A 237 36.24 5.35 -8.98
N SER A 238 35.90 6.04 -7.87
CA SER A 238 36.85 6.94 -7.18
C SER A 238 37.63 6.27 -6.05
N THR A 239 37.05 5.22 -5.40
CA THR A 239 37.58 4.67 -4.12
C THR A 239 37.85 3.16 -4.16
N GLY A 240 37.43 2.48 -5.24
CA GLY A 240 37.71 1.06 -5.47
C GLY A 240 36.59 0.13 -5.01
N TRP A 241 36.98 -1.07 -4.59
CA TRP A 241 36.08 -2.15 -4.19
C TRP A 241 35.82 -2.13 -2.70
N TYR A 242 34.53 -2.40 -2.33
CA TYR A 242 34.07 -2.49 -0.94
C TYR A 242 33.35 -3.80 -0.71
N ASN A 243 33.58 -4.41 0.45
CA ASN A 243 32.82 -5.57 0.88
C ASN A 243 31.43 -5.15 1.31
N ARG A 244 30.40 -5.76 0.71
CA ARG A 244 28.99 -5.51 1.02
C ARG A 244 28.31 -6.79 1.49
N LEU A 245 27.57 -6.67 2.57
CA LEU A 245 26.74 -7.75 3.10
C LEU A 245 25.26 -7.41 2.87
N PHE A 246 24.50 -8.43 2.50
CA PHE A 246 23.07 -8.30 2.20
C PHE A 246 22.27 -9.16 3.15
N ILE A 247 21.23 -8.58 3.71
CA ILE A 247 20.14 -9.26 4.40
C ILE A 247 18.97 -9.24 3.45
N ASN A 248 18.67 -10.38 2.81
CA ASN A 248 17.59 -10.48 1.82
C ASN A 248 16.38 -11.13 2.46
N PHE A 249 15.22 -10.55 2.23
CA PHE A 249 13.96 -11.13 2.66
C PHE A 249 12.91 -10.99 1.56
N ILE A 250 12.20 -12.10 1.36
CA ILE A 250 11.11 -12.21 0.40
C ILE A 250 9.82 -12.11 1.20
N LEU A 251 9.06 -11.06 0.89
CA LEU A 251 7.80 -10.70 1.54
C LEU A 251 6.66 -11.06 0.60
N ARG A 252 5.77 -11.94 1.01
CA ARG A 252 4.56 -12.26 0.27
C ARG A 252 3.35 -11.67 0.97
N ARG A 253 2.46 -11.02 0.19
CA ARG A 253 1.31 -10.32 0.74
C ARG A 253 0.17 -11.25 1.15
N HIS A 254 -0.52 -10.91 2.24
CA HIS A 254 -1.76 -11.56 2.65
C HIS A 254 -2.92 -11.11 1.76
N ILE A 255 -3.43 -12.02 0.94
CA ILE A 255 -4.45 -11.72 -0.08
C ILE A 255 -5.85 -11.56 0.53
N PHE A 256 -6.14 -12.25 1.64
CA PHE A 256 -7.50 -12.39 2.18
C PHE A 256 -8.22 -11.06 2.41
N PHE A 257 -7.50 -10.05 2.90
CA PHE A 257 -8.06 -8.71 3.11
C PHE A 257 -8.57 -8.09 1.79
N PHE A 258 -7.76 -8.16 0.73
CA PHE A 258 -8.12 -7.60 -0.58
C PHE A 258 -9.24 -8.39 -1.26
N MET A 259 -9.26 -9.71 -1.07
CA MET A 259 -10.34 -10.56 -1.56
C MET A 259 -11.68 -10.14 -0.96
N LEU A 260 -11.72 -9.94 0.36
CA LEU A 260 -12.93 -9.57 1.07
C LEU A 260 -13.37 -8.13 0.80
N GLN A 261 -12.44 -7.19 0.73
CA GLN A 261 -12.74 -5.76 0.67
C GLN A 261 -12.85 -5.21 -0.75
N THR A 262 -12.13 -5.78 -1.72
CA THR A 262 -12.07 -5.24 -3.08
C THR A 262 -12.72 -6.18 -4.09
N TYR A 263 -12.25 -7.43 -4.20
CA TYR A 263 -12.73 -8.35 -5.25
C TYR A 263 -14.18 -8.78 -5.05
N PHE A 264 -14.53 -9.19 -3.84
CA PHE A 264 -15.88 -9.65 -3.54
C PHE A 264 -16.95 -8.56 -3.72
N PRO A 265 -16.81 -7.33 -3.18
CA PRO A 265 -17.77 -6.25 -3.43
C PRO A 265 -17.85 -5.87 -4.91
N THR A 266 -16.72 -5.83 -5.62
CA THR A 266 -16.72 -5.53 -7.06
C THR A 266 -17.51 -6.59 -7.84
N MET A 267 -17.31 -7.87 -7.57
CA MET A 267 -18.04 -8.96 -8.21
C MET A 267 -19.55 -8.85 -7.92
N LEU A 268 -19.93 -8.55 -6.66
CA LEU A 268 -21.33 -8.35 -6.28
C LEU A 268 -21.97 -7.19 -7.05
N MET A 269 -21.25 -6.08 -7.25
CA MET A 269 -21.76 -4.94 -8.02
C MET A 269 -21.97 -5.28 -9.49
N VAL A 270 -21.09 -6.08 -10.10
CA VAL A 270 -21.28 -6.57 -11.46
C VAL A 270 -22.50 -7.48 -11.55
N VAL A 271 -22.66 -8.42 -10.64
CA VAL A 271 -23.84 -9.30 -10.57
C VAL A 271 -25.12 -8.49 -10.35
N LEU A 272 -25.07 -7.48 -9.47
CA LEU A 272 -26.23 -6.60 -9.23
C LEU A 272 -26.61 -5.81 -10.50
N SER A 273 -25.65 -5.39 -11.30
CA SER A 273 -25.95 -4.71 -12.59
C SER A 273 -26.74 -5.61 -13.55
N TRP A 274 -26.53 -6.93 -13.51
CA TRP A 274 -27.28 -7.86 -14.37
C TRP A 274 -28.74 -8.04 -13.95
N VAL A 275 -29.10 -7.74 -12.71
CA VAL A 275 -30.50 -7.74 -12.25
C VAL A 275 -31.35 -6.83 -13.13
N SER A 276 -30.77 -5.76 -13.71
CA SER A 276 -31.44 -4.86 -14.64
C SER A 276 -32.04 -5.60 -15.84
N PHE A 277 -31.43 -6.68 -16.35
CA PHE A 277 -31.91 -7.47 -17.50
C PHE A 277 -33.17 -8.29 -17.19
N TRP A 278 -33.47 -8.53 -15.90
CA TRP A 278 -34.65 -9.28 -15.45
C TRP A 278 -35.83 -8.38 -15.09
N ILE A 279 -35.58 -7.06 -14.88
CA ILE A 279 -36.62 -6.08 -14.61
C ILE A 279 -37.38 -5.77 -15.89
N ASP A 280 -38.71 -5.57 -15.81
CA ASP A 280 -39.53 -5.23 -16.97
C ASP A 280 -38.98 -3.97 -17.68
N ARG A 281 -38.96 -4.01 -19.01
CA ARG A 281 -38.49 -2.91 -19.89
C ARG A 281 -39.24 -1.62 -19.69
N ARG A 282 -40.52 -1.70 -19.24
CA ARG A 282 -41.38 -0.54 -18.98
C ARG A 282 -41.05 0.18 -17.66
N ALA A 283 -40.32 -0.47 -16.77
CA ALA A 283 -39.93 0.13 -15.50
C ALA A 283 -38.65 0.98 -15.65
N VAL A 284 -38.72 2.01 -16.49
CA VAL A 284 -37.59 2.91 -16.82
C VAL A 284 -36.90 3.50 -15.57
N PRO A 285 -37.65 4.08 -14.59
CA PRO A 285 -37.01 4.67 -13.41
C PRO A 285 -36.21 3.67 -12.59
N ALA A 286 -36.70 2.42 -12.47
CA ALA A 286 -36.01 1.39 -11.69
C ALA A 286 -34.71 0.93 -12.34
N ARG A 287 -34.69 0.71 -13.65
CA ARG A 287 -33.45 0.32 -14.37
C ARG A 287 -32.42 1.43 -14.42
N VAL A 288 -32.85 2.69 -14.60
CA VAL A 288 -31.92 3.85 -14.62
C VAL A 288 -31.31 4.06 -13.24
N SER A 289 -32.11 4.04 -12.17
CA SER A 289 -31.58 4.21 -10.82
C SER A 289 -30.59 3.11 -10.43
N LEU A 290 -30.89 1.86 -10.77
CA LEU A 290 -29.96 0.73 -10.55
C LEU A 290 -28.66 0.90 -11.34
N GLY A 291 -28.72 1.29 -12.61
CA GLY A 291 -27.54 1.51 -13.44
C GLY A 291 -26.66 2.65 -12.91
N ILE A 292 -27.24 3.80 -12.56
CA ILE A 292 -26.50 4.94 -12.03
C ILE A 292 -25.86 4.59 -10.69
N THR A 293 -26.60 3.96 -9.77
CA THR A 293 -26.06 3.60 -8.46
C THR A 293 -24.93 2.60 -8.56
N THR A 294 -25.01 1.59 -9.43
CA THR A 294 -23.91 0.63 -9.63
C THR A 294 -22.68 1.27 -10.23
N VAL A 295 -22.81 2.17 -11.21
CA VAL A 295 -21.69 2.90 -11.80
C VAL A 295 -21.03 3.81 -10.76
N LEU A 296 -21.81 4.58 -9.98
CA LEU A 296 -21.27 5.45 -8.95
C LEU A 296 -20.56 4.67 -7.86
N THR A 297 -21.14 3.57 -7.40
CA THR A 297 -20.50 2.70 -6.37
C THR A 297 -19.20 2.09 -6.89
N MET A 298 -19.17 1.61 -8.13
CA MET A 298 -17.93 1.13 -8.74
C MET A 298 -16.86 2.22 -8.83
N SER A 299 -17.25 3.44 -9.20
CA SER A 299 -16.34 4.58 -9.24
C SER A 299 -15.76 4.90 -7.85
N THR A 300 -16.56 4.82 -6.79
CA THR A 300 -16.07 5.02 -5.41
C THR A 300 -15.11 3.91 -4.96
N ILE A 301 -15.37 2.66 -5.34
CA ILE A 301 -14.45 1.53 -5.04
C ILE A 301 -13.10 1.77 -5.74
N ILE A 302 -13.10 2.11 -7.03
CA ILE A 302 -11.88 2.39 -7.81
C ILE A 302 -11.09 3.53 -7.16
N THR A 303 -11.76 4.63 -6.81
CA THR A 303 -11.11 5.78 -6.17
C THR A 303 -10.55 5.42 -4.80
N GLY A 304 -11.28 4.64 -4.00
CA GLY A 304 -10.83 4.19 -2.68
C GLY A 304 -9.57 3.32 -2.73
N VAL A 305 -9.52 2.36 -3.67
CA VAL A 305 -8.34 1.52 -3.88
C VAL A 305 -7.16 2.35 -4.39
N SER A 306 -7.41 3.26 -5.35
CA SER A 306 -6.36 4.10 -5.92
C SER A 306 -5.74 5.07 -4.90
N SER A 307 -6.51 5.55 -3.92
CA SER A 307 -6.01 6.48 -2.90
C SER A 307 -5.14 5.82 -1.83
N SER A 308 -5.29 4.51 -1.61
CA SER A 308 -4.51 3.75 -0.62
C SER A 308 -3.17 3.23 -1.17
N MET A 309 -2.89 3.43 -2.46
CA MET A 309 -1.74 2.88 -3.16
C MET A 309 -0.76 3.97 -3.61
N PRO A 310 0.54 3.64 -3.76
CA PRO A 310 1.49 4.56 -4.40
C PRO A 310 1.09 4.82 -5.84
N GLN A 311 1.31 6.06 -6.28
CA GLN A 311 1.11 6.46 -7.67
C GLN A 311 2.27 5.93 -8.51
N VAL A 312 2.05 4.82 -9.19
CA VAL A 312 3.01 4.22 -10.12
C VAL A 312 2.59 4.46 -11.57
N SER A 313 3.55 4.52 -12.48
CA SER A 313 3.31 4.81 -13.91
C SER A 313 2.85 3.60 -14.73
N TYR A 314 2.79 2.43 -14.13
CA TYR A 314 2.37 1.19 -14.78
C TYR A 314 1.05 0.67 -14.21
N VAL A 315 0.38 -0.17 -14.99
CA VAL A 315 -0.93 -0.76 -14.64
C VAL A 315 -0.71 -1.94 -13.68
N LYS A 316 -1.44 -1.94 -12.56
CA LYS A 316 -1.43 -3.05 -11.60
C LYS A 316 -2.49 -4.10 -11.95
N ALA A 317 -2.31 -5.33 -11.50
CA ALA A 317 -3.29 -6.40 -11.73
C ALA A 317 -4.69 -6.03 -11.19
N VAL A 318 -4.76 -5.41 -10.02
CA VAL A 318 -6.04 -4.94 -9.45
C VAL A 318 -6.72 -3.89 -10.33
N ASP A 319 -5.95 -3.00 -10.97
CA ASP A 319 -6.52 -1.97 -11.86
C ASP A 319 -7.19 -2.61 -13.08
N ILE A 320 -6.56 -3.63 -13.68
CA ILE A 320 -7.14 -4.39 -14.80
C ILE A 320 -8.48 -5.00 -14.38
N TYR A 321 -8.53 -5.61 -13.19
CA TYR A 321 -9.76 -6.21 -12.68
C TYR A 321 -10.87 -5.17 -12.46
N LEU A 322 -10.55 -4.05 -11.80
CA LEU A 322 -11.50 -2.99 -11.47
C LEU A 322 -12.02 -2.28 -12.71
N TRP A 323 -11.13 -1.91 -13.65
CA TRP A 323 -11.53 -1.24 -14.88
C TRP A 323 -12.33 -2.16 -15.81
N THR A 324 -11.98 -3.44 -15.90
CA THR A 324 -12.77 -4.40 -16.67
C THR A 324 -14.15 -4.61 -16.05
N SER A 325 -14.24 -4.75 -14.73
CA SER A 325 -15.52 -4.85 -14.02
C SER A 325 -16.37 -3.59 -14.19
N PHE A 326 -15.75 -2.41 -14.12
CA PHE A 326 -16.43 -1.13 -14.42
C PHE A 326 -16.98 -1.11 -15.85
N LEU A 327 -16.22 -1.58 -16.82
CA LEU A 327 -16.65 -1.67 -18.21
C LEU A 327 -17.89 -2.56 -18.36
N PHE A 328 -17.95 -3.71 -17.67
CA PHE A 328 -19.14 -4.58 -17.68
C PHE A 328 -20.36 -3.88 -17.09
N VAL A 329 -20.22 -3.16 -15.98
CA VAL A 329 -21.32 -2.37 -15.39
C VAL A 329 -21.76 -1.25 -16.35
N PHE A 330 -20.82 -0.54 -16.95
CA PHE A 330 -21.11 0.53 -17.90
C PHE A 330 -21.80 0.02 -19.18
N LEU A 331 -21.34 -1.11 -19.72
CA LEU A 331 -21.97 -1.73 -20.88
C LEU A 331 -23.40 -2.20 -20.60
N SER A 332 -23.73 -2.62 -19.37
CA SER A 332 -25.09 -2.96 -18.99
C SER A 332 -26.03 -1.73 -19.03
N VAL A 333 -25.52 -0.56 -18.72
CA VAL A 333 -26.28 0.72 -18.84
C VAL A 333 -26.48 1.10 -20.31
N ILE A 334 -25.46 0.93 -21.14
CA ILE A 334 -25.56 1.18 -22.60
C ILE A 334 -26.57 0.23 -23.25
N GLU A 335 -26.53 -1.06 -22.87
CA GLU A 335 -27.49 -2.06 -23.35
C GLU A 335 -28.91 -1.62 -23.04
N TYR A 336 -29.16 -1.22 -21.79
CA TYR A 336 -30.47 -0.71 -21.40
C TYR A 336 -30.92 0.52 -22.24
N ALA A 337 -30.01 1.48 -22.46
CA ALA A 337 -30.32 2.65 -23.30
C ALA A 337 -30.68 2.22 -24.73
N ALA A 338 -29.97 1.24 -25.28
CA ALA A 338 -30.24 0.70 -26.61
C ALA A 338 -31.60 -0.01 -26.68
N VAL A 339 -31.93 -0.84 -25.69
CA VAL A 339 -33.23 -1.52 -25.58
C VAL A 339 -34.37 -0.53 -25.47
N ASN A 340 -34.22 0.48 -24.63
CA ASN A 340 -35.23 1.55 -24.46
C ASN A 340 -35.46 2.31 -25.77
N TYR A 341 -34.38 2.70 -26.46
CA TYR A 341 -34.48 3.37 -27.77
C TYR A 341 -35.18 2.49 -28.81
N CYS A 342 -34.83 1.21 -28.93
CA CYS A 342 -35.48 0.27 -29.85
C CYS A 342 -36.96 0.08 -29.52
N THR A 343 -37.33 0.01 -28.23
CA THR A 343 -38.72 -0.12 -27.79
C THR A 343 -39.56 1.13 -28.17
N THR A 344 -39.01 2.34 -27.95
CA THR A 344 -39.64 3.59 -28.31
C THR A 344 -39.88 3.71 -29.84
N LEU A 345 -38.87 3.30 -30.64
CA LEU A 345 -39.01 3.23 -32.09
C LEU A 345 -40.09 2.24 -32.55
N GLU A 346 -40.17 1.08 -31.90
CA GLU A 346 -41.21 0.09 -32.18
C GLU A 346 -42.63 0.65 -31.85
N GLU A 347 -42.79 1.32 -30.73
CA GLU A 347 -44.05 1.96 -30.34
C GLU A 347 -44.44 3.08 -31.31
N MET A 348 -43.53 3.95 -31.72
CA MET A 348 -43.79 4.99 -32.73
C MET A 348 -44.17 4.38 -34.07
N ARG A 349 -43.60 3.25 -34.52
CA ARG A 349 -43.98 2.56 -35.74
C ARG A 349 -45.38 1.95 -35.65
N LYS A 350 -45.74 1.37 -34.45
CA LYS A 350 -47.09 0.85 -34.19
C LYS A 350 -48.15 1.97 -34.26
N MET A 351 -47.88 3.14 -33.71
CA MET A 351 -48.75 4.31 -33.77
C MET A 351 -48.95 4.81 -35.22
N ARG A 352 -47.87 4.88 -36.03
CA ARG A 352 -47.96 5.24 -37.44
C ARG A 352 -48.76 4.28 -38.29
N ARG A 353 -48.87 2.98 -37.88
CA ARG A 353 -49.65 1.93 -38.53
C ARG A 353 -51.12 1.88 -38.07
N GLY A 354 -51.59 2.85 -37.27
CA GLY A 354 -52.97 2.93 -36.79
C GLY A 354 -53.40 1.87 -35.77
N LYS A 355 -52.46 1.11 -35.23
CA LYS A 355 -52.72 0.18 -34.12
C LYS A 355 -52.47 0.94 -32.82
N ILE A 356 -53.54 1.45 -32.20
CA ILE A 356 -53.50 2.14 -30.94
C ILE A 356 -53.09 1.12 -29.83
N PRO A 357 -52.00 1.27 -29.11
CA PRO A 357 -51.68 0.45 -27.96
C PRO A 357 -52.65 0.79 -26.83
N SER A 358 -53.26 -0.23 -26.20
CA SER A 358 -54.26 -0.05 -25.14
C SER A 358 -53.72 0.44 -23.78
N THR A 359 -52.46 0.87 -23.71
CA THR A 359 -51.84 1.40 -22.48
C THR A 359 -50.82 2.51 -22.81
N PHE A 360 -51.31 3.63 -23.28
CA PHE A 360 -50.51 4.84 -23.35
C PHE A 360 -50.65 5.62 -22.02
N ASN A 361 -49.67 5.49 -21.15
CA ASN A 361 -49.58 6.33 -19.95
C ASN A 361 -48.96 7.66 -20.34
N ALA A 362 -49.77 8.69 -20.43
CA ALA A 362 -49.38 10.07 -20.73
C ALA A 362 -48.32 10.65 -19.77
N SER A 363 -48.14 10.05 -18.58
CA SER A 363 -47.13 10.44 -17.61
C SER A 363 -45.68 10.05 -18.00
N GLN A 364 -45.50 9.05 -18.89
CA GLN A 364 -44.15 8.69 -19.39
C GLN A 364 -43.68 9.58 -20.56
N ALA A 365 -44.61 10.16 -21.33
CA ALA A 365 -44.25 11.11 -22.38
C ALA A 365 -43.74 12.44 -21.81
N MET A 366 -44.27 12.89 -20.66
CA MET A 366 -43.83 14.14 -20.02
C MET A 366 -42.45 14.07 -19.36
N ALA A 367 -41.98 12.88 -18.96
CA ALA A 367 -40.65 12.73 -18.36
C ALA A 367 -39.51 12.80 -19.37
N PHE A 368 -39.77 12.57 -20.65
CA PHE A 368 -38.78 12.65 -21.73
C PHE A 368 -38.75 13.98 -22.46
N ASP A 369 -39.88 14.71 -22.49
CA ASP A 369 -40.00 16.02 -23.13
C ASP A 369 -39.33 17.14 -22.31
N GLY A 370 -39.08 16.92 -21.02
CA GLY A 370 -38.42 17.88 -20.15
C GLY A 370 -36.92 18.10 -20.39
N CYS A 371 -36.28 17.32 -21.27
CA CYS A 371 -34.85 17.46 -21.56
C CYS A 371 -34.51 18.11 -22.92
N PHE A 372 -35.48 18.34 -23.77
CA PHE A 372 -35.28 18.99 -25.08
C PHE A 372 -36.50 19.88 -25.40
N HIS A 373 -36.44 21.07 -25.04
CA HIS A 373 -36.90 22.27 -25.77
C HIS A 373 -37.42 23.35 -24.86
N ASP A 374 -36.62 24.33 -24.64
CA ASP A 374 -37.06 25.71 -24.50
C ASP A 374 -37.01 26.26 -25.95
N ASN A 375 -38.17 26.50 -26.52
CA ASN A 375 -38.57 27.50 -27.52
C ASN A 375 -39.65 26.94 -28.46
N ASP A 376 -40.76 27.72 -28.51
CA ASP A 376 -41.79 27.77 -29.56
C ASP A 376 -42.82 26.62 -29.60
N ILE A 377 -43.86 26.75 -28.74
CA ILE A 377 -45.16 26.16 -29.06
C ILE A 377 -46.21 27.26 -29.08
N GLU A 378 -46.51 27.69 -30.29
CA GLU A 378 -47.75 28.38 -30.63
C GLU A 378 -48.91 27.38 -30.64
N LEU A 379 -49.91 27.64 -29.80
CA LEU A 379 -51.09 26.83 -29.58
C LEU A 379 -52.04 27.02 -30.79
N THR A 380 -52.04 26.10 -31.74
CA THR A 380 -53.06 26.07 -32.77
C THR A 380 -54.13 25.01 -32.50
N THR A 381 -55.28 25.51 -32.33
CA THR A 381 -56.63 24.98 -32.21
C THR A 381 -56.92 23.70 -33.00
N PHE A 382 -57.58 22.74 -32.37
CA PHE A 382 -58.19 21.56 -33.02
C PHE A 382 -59.37 21.98 -33.91
N PRO A 383 -59.50 21.44 -35.16
CA PRO A 383 -60.75 21.52 -35.91
C PRO A 383 -61.63 20.30 -35.63
N ARG A 384 -62.86 20.60 -35.31
CA ARG A 384 -63.98 19.64 -35.17
C ARG A 384 -64.30 18.98 -36.48
N ILE A 385 -64.51 17.67 -36.49
CA ILE A 385 -65.09 16.94 -37.62
C ILE A 385 -66.60 17.03 -37.61
N ALA A 386 -67.19 17.40 -38.76
CA ALA A 386 -68.56 17.12 -39.08
C ALA A 386 -68.65 16.64 -40.56
N PRO A 387 -69.55 15.74 -40.87
CA PRO A 387 -69.55 15.00 -42.16
C PRO A 387 -70.52 15.61 -43.17
N ALA A 388 -70.22 15.52 -44.44
CA ALA A 388 -71.21 15.31 -45.52
C ALA A 388 -70.60 15.38 -46.94
N LEU A 389 -70.73 14.32 -47.61
CA LEU A 389 -71.50 14.07 -48.87
C LEU A 389 -71.05 14.77 -50.14
N THR A 390 -70.76 13.87 -51.09
CA THR A 390 -71.17 13.81 -52.54
C THR A 390 -70.29 14.48 -53.57
N SER A 391 -70.04 13.63 -54.55
CA SER A 391 -70.08 13.67 -56.02
C SER A 391 -68.82 13.90 -56.83
N ASP A 392 -68.55 12.91 -57.62
CA ASP A 392 -67.72 12.77 -58.82
C ASP A 392 -68.03 13.76 -59.96
N PRO A 393 -67.41 13.73 -61.14
CA PRO A 393 -66.17 13.13 -61.64
C PRO A 393 -65.41 13.97 -62.69
N LEU A 394 -64.41 13.31 -63.37
CA LEU A 394 -63.82 13.62 -64.70
C LEU A 394 -62.61 14.61 -64.78
N THR A 395 -61.43 14.22 -65.20
CA THR A 395 -60.89 13.77 -66.48
C THR A 395 -59.38 13.69 -66.44
N ALA A 396 -58.80 12.65 -67.02
CA ALA A 396 -57.39 12.55 -67.41
C ALA A 396 -57.13 13.35 -68.71
N PRO A 397 -55.95 13.65 -69.19
CA PRO A 397 -54.96 12.64 -69.58
C PRO A 397 -53.46 12.98 -69.34
N SER A 398 -52.62 11.93 -69.44
CA SER A 398 -51.14 11.87 -69.61
C SER A 398 -50.75 12.42 -71.03
N PRO A 399 -49.47 12.67 -71.44
CA PRO A 399 -48.37 11.71 -71.34
C PRO A 399 -46.91 12.28 -71.25
N ASN A 400 -45.99 11.31 -70.96
CA ASN A 400 -44.60 11.15 -71.42
C ASN A 400 -43.57 12.30 -71.32
N SER A 401 -42.46 11.96 -70.64
CA SER A 401 -41.14 11.78 -71.32
C SER A 401 -40.09 11.18 -70.39
N ASP A 402 -39.44 10.19 -70.93
CA ASP A 402 -38.30 9.48 -70.42
C ASP A 402 -37.07 10.35 -70.17
N LEU A 403 -36.33 10.07 -69.08
CA LEU A 403 -34.86 10.16 -69.07
C LEU A 403 -34.29 9.24 -67.96
N ARG A 404 -33.77 8.10 -68.42
CA ARG A 404 -32.98 7.16 -67.60
C ARG A 404 -31.58 7.72 -67.40
N LEU A 405 -31.11 7.69 -66.16
CA LEU A 405 -29.69 7.66 -65.82
C LEU A 405 -29.43 6.50 -64.81
N PRO A 406 -28.34 5.74 -64.94
CA PRO A 406 -28.13 4.51 -64.16
C PRO A 406 -27.51 4.81 -62.80
N GLU A 407 -28.27 4.56 -61.75
CA GLU A 407 -27.83 4.68 -60.35
C GLU A 407 -27.84 3.30 -59.71
N GLY A 408 -26.86 2.53 -60.07
CA GLY A 408 -26.73 1.17 -59.56
C GLY A 408 -25.35 0.91 -58.95
N THR A 409 -25.09 1.40 -57.75
CA THR A 409 -24.05 0.71 -56.87
C THR A 409 -23.99 1.28 -55.42
N ARG A 410 -24.54 2.43 -55.11
CA ARG A 410 -24.54 2.96 -53.72
C ARG A 410 -25.74 2.53 -52.87
N LEU A 411 -26.81 2.11 -53.47
CA LEU A 411 -28.05 1.74 -52.75
C LEU A 411 -28.03 0.37 -52.08
N ARG A 412 -27.14 -0.55 -52.53
CA ARG A 412 -27.12 -1.93 -51.98
C ARG A 412 -26.53 -2.02 -50.59
N ARG A 413 -25.56 -1.17 -50.26
CA ARG A 413 -24.91 -1.16 -48.93
C ARG A 413 -25.76 -0.49 -47.86
N GLN A 414 -26.51 0.59 -48.22
CA GLN A 414 -27.45 1.22 -47.32
C GLN A 414 -28.71 0.38 -47.04
N ARG A 415 -29.12 -0.46 -47.96
CA ARG A 415 -30.25 -1.40 -47.79
C ARG A 415 -29.94 -2.48 -46.79
N SER A 416 -28.74 -3.06 -46.81
CA SER A 416 -28.32 -4.10 -45.89
C SER A 416 -28.23 -3.61 -44.44
N VAL A 417 -27.70 -2.41 -44.20
CA VAL A 417 -27.63 -1.81 -42.86
C VAL A 417 -29.03 -1.45 -42.37
N ARG A 418 -29.92 -0.96 -43.24
CA ARG A 418 -31.30 -0.61 -42.90
C ARG A 418 -32.15 -1.88 -42.61
N GLU A 419 -31.97 -2.95 -43.34
CA GLU A 419 -32.60 -4.25 -43.09
C GLU A 419 -32.11 -4.90 -41.77
N ASN A 420 -30.82 -4.79 -41.45
CA ASN A 420 -30.28 -5.30 -40.19
C ASN A 420 -30.76 -4.43 -39.00
N VAL A 421 -30.86 -3.12 -39.16
CA VAL A 421 -31.44 -2.24 -38.13
C VAL A 421 -32.95 -2.50 -37.99
N GLU A 422 -33.66 -2.81 -39.08
CA GLU A 422 -35.07 -3.22 -39.05
C GLU A 422 -35.32 -4.55 -38.37
N LEU A 423 -34.44 -5.51 -38.55
CA LEU A 423 -34.43 -6.81 -37.80
C LEU A 423 -34.15 -6.63 -36.32
N LEU A 424 -33.18 -5.76 -35.96
CA LEU A 424 -32.86 -5.43 -34.57
C LEU A 424 -34.00 -4.70 -33.87
N VAL A 425 -34.65 -3.77 -34.54
CA VAL A 425 -35.78 -3.02 -33.97
C VAL A 425 -37.04 -3.86 -33.83
N ASN A 426 -37.28 -4.85 -34.71
CA ASN A 426 -38.41 -5.78 -34.59
C ASN A 426 -38.18 -6.87 -33.50
N ASN A 427 -36.94 -7.06 -33.02
CA ASN A 427 -36.55 -8.06 -32.03
C ASN A 427 -35.88 -7.48 -30.80
N SER A 428 -36.38 -6.33 -30.26
CA SER A 428 -35.87 -5.74 -29.02
C SER A 428 -35.89 -6.74 -27.83
N TYR A 429 -36.80 -7.73 -27.85
CA TYR A 429 -36.83 -8.83 -26.90
C TYR A 429 -35.61 -9.73 -26.97
N MET A 430 -35.03 -9.91 -28.16
CA MET A 430 -33.87 -10.78 -28.36
C MET A 430 -32.61 -10.17 -27.74
N ILE A 431 -32.46 -8.85 -27.72
CA ILE A 431 -31.31 -8.18 -27.13
C ILE A 431 -31.25 -8.48 -25.63
N ASP A 432 -32.31 -8.22 -24.87
CA ASP A 432 -32.41 -8.53 -23.44
C ASP A 432 -32.17 -10.02 -23.16
N SER A 433 -32.72 -10.93 -24.03
CA SER A 433 -32.58 -12.36 -23.85
C SER A 433 -31.14 -12.86 -24.07
N TYR A 434 -30.40 -12.30 -25.05
CA TYR A 434 -28.99 -12.61 -25.27
C TYR A 434 -28.11 -12.00 -24.19
N SER A 435 -28.40 -10.77 -23.74
CA SER A 435 -27.63 -10.09 -22.69
C SER A 435 -27.66 -10.86 -21.37
N ARG A 436 -28.79 -11.48 -21.01
CA ARG A 436 -28.91 -12.34 -19.79
C ARG A 436 -27.91 -13.49 -19.75
N LEU A 437 -27.47 -13.99 -20.89
CA LEU A 437 -26.52 -15.10 -20.99
C LEU A 437 -25.10 -14.62 -21.34
N ALA A 438 -24.99 -13.66 -22.25
CA ALA A 438 -23.72 -13.17 -22.78
C ALA A 438 -22.88 -12.47 -21.71
N PHE A 439 -23.48 -11.60 -20.89
CA PHE A 439 -22.78 -10.87 -19.85
C PHE A 439 -22.21 -11.80 -18.77
N PRO A 440 -22.98 -12.71 -18.14
CA PRO A 440 -22.43 -13.65 -17.16
C PRO A 440 -21.34 -14.56 -17.75
N LEU A 441 -21.54 -15.10 -18.94
CA LEU A 441 -20.55 -15.99 -19.56
C LEU A 441 -19.24 -15.26 -19.89
N SER A 442 -19.32 -14.05 -20.45
CA SER A 442 -18.12 -13.27 -20.76
C SER A 442 -17.38 -12.82 -19.51
N TYR A 443 -18.08 -12.48 -18.42
CA TYR A 443 -17.46 -12.13 -17.15
C TYR A 443 -16.84 -13.34 -16.44
N LEU A 444 -17.47 -14.52 -16.52
CA LEU A 444 -16.87 -15.77 -16.03
C LEU A 444 -15.60 -16.12 -16.80
N LEU A 445 -15.63 -15.98 -18.14
CA LEU A 445 -14.44 -16.19 -18.96
C LEU A 445 -13.32 -15.20 -18.57
N PHE A 446 -13.65 -13.93 -18.38
CA PHE A 446 -12.69 -12.93 -17.89
C PHE A 446 -12.09 -13.34 -16.54
N ASN A 447 -12.92 -13.74 -15.57
CA ASN A 447 -12.43 -14.16 -14.25
C ASN A 447 -11.52 -15.39 -14.35
N THR A 448 -11.88 -16.40 -15.15
CA THR A 448 -11.02 -17.58 -15.32
C THR A 448 -9.67 -17.22 -15.92
N VAL A 449 -9.63 -16.36 -16.93
CA VAL A 449 -8.38 -15.88 -17.54
C VAL A 449 -7.58 -15.05 -16.55
N TYR A 450 -8.22 -14.13 -15.85
CA TYR A 450 -7.55 -13.26 -14.86
C TYR A 450 -6.87 -14.05 -13.75
N TRP A 451 -7.60 -14.96 -13.11
CA TRP A 451 -7.04 -15.78 -12.03
C TRP A 451 -6.01 -16.80 -12.52
N SER A 452 -6.11 -17.27 -13.77
CA SER A 452 -5.08 -18.13 -14.37
C SER A 452 -3.77 -17.40 -14.68
N LEU A 453 -3.81 -16.08 -14.92
CA LEU A 453 -2.61 -15.27 -15.20
C LEU A 453 -1.91 -14.80 -13.94
N TYR A 454 -2.65 -14.53 -12.87
CA TYR A 454 -2.12 -13.88 -11.67
C TYR A 454 -2.05 -14.77 -10.43
N CYS A 455 -2.72 -15.92 -10.40
CA CYS A 455 -2.62 -16.95 -9.37
C CYS A 455 -1.73 -18.07 -9.79
#